data_91cacfd0e72e8a8c2a3e9ca02ccf030d
#
_entry.id   91cacfd0e72e8a8c2a3e9ca02ccf030d
#
_cell.length_a   1.000
_cell.length_b   1.000
_cell.length_c   1.000
_cell.angle_alpha   90.00
_cell.angle_beta   90.00
_cell.angle_gamma   90.00
#
_symmetry.space_group_name_H-M   'P 1'
#
loop_
_entity.id
_entity.type
_entity.pdbx_description
1 polymer ?
#
loop_
_entity_poly.entity_id
_entity_poly.type
_entity_poly.pdbx_seq_one_letter_code
_entity_poly.pdbx_strand_id
1 'polypeptide(L)'
;MESIDFTSVDTSLCLTWCWFSSQLPSDVLGSVKNLVTMPAKKAVKRQTIAAPDDSTVVKKQKVSHSSHGQEKGLVLVLGQGDVGQLGLGEDVLERKKPALVTLPEGIVQAVAGGMHTVCLSDTGNIYTFGCNDEGALGRDTSEEGSEMVPAKVDLGEKVVQVSAGDSHTAALTEEGAVYVWGSFRDNNGVIGLLEPMKKCTLPVKVPLDKPVVKIVSGNDHLVMLTVNGELYTSGCGEQGQLGRVAEHFANRGGRKGLMRLLEPQMVIIKPRGKVVFTDVFCGAYFTFAVSKEGHVYGFGLSNYHQLGTQSTNTCFVPVKLSSFKNSTTSWVGFSGGQHHTLCLNSEGQVHSLGRAEYGRLGLGKDAGEKSEPTPVTDISDVQMVACGASVSFAVTKQGSVFSWGMGTNLQLGTGEEDDEWSPVEMTGKQLENRVVLSVSSGGQHTVLLVKDKQES
;
A
#
# COMPACT_ATOMS: atom_id res chain seq x y z
N MET A 1 25.53 40.12 -17.16
CA MET A 1 26.78 40.45 -16.49
C MET A 1 26.56 40.02 -15.04
N GLU A 2 27.08 38.97 -14.52
CA GLU A 2 28.27 38.16 -14.69
C GLU A 2 27.92 36.68 -14.52
N SER A 3 28.52 35.87 -15.36
CA SER A 3 28.59 34.44 -15.30
C SER A 3 29.62 34.01 -14.24
N ILE A 4 29.27 33.03 -13.39
CA ILE A 4 30.26 32.30 -12.58
C ILE A 4 30.18 30.82 -12.97
N ASP A 5 31.28 30.43 -13.58
CA ASP A 5 31.65 29.09 -14.00
C ASP A 5 32.26 28.33 -12.80
N PHE A 6 31.80 27.10 -12.52
CA PHE A 6 32.45 26.22 -11.57
C PHE A 6 32.72 24.85 -12.22
N THR A 7 33.89 24.78 -12.88
CA THR A 7 34.52 23.50 -13.16
C THR A 7 35.60 23.22 -12.11
N SER A 8 35.77 21.94 -11.80
CA SER A 8 36.87 21.30 -11.07
C SER A 8 36.84 21.31 -9.54
N VAL A 9 36.54 20.15 -8.93
CA VAL A 9 37.22 19.72 -7.72
C VAL A 9 37.65 18.25 -7.85
N ASP A 10 38.86 18.10 -7.55
CA ASP A 10 39.83 17.05 -7.61
C ASP A 10 39.50 15.79 -6.81
N THR A 11 39.76 14.65 -7.42
CA THR A 11 39.85 13.33 -6.82
C THR A 11 41.23 13.13 -6.23
N SER A 12 41.35 13.08 -4.90
CA SER A 12 42.38 12.29 -4.22
C SER A 12 42.31 12.49 -2.71
N LEU A 13 41.99 11.44 -1.98
CA LEU A 13 42.66 11.06 -0.72
C LEU A 13 41.98 9.77 -0.20
N CYS A 14 42.50 8.68 -0.72
CA CYS A 14 42.38 7.34 -0.14
C CYS A 14 43.64 7.10 0.69
N LEU A 15 43.52 6.32 1.74
CA LEU A 15 44.58 5.63 2.49
C LEU A 15 44.99 6.22 3.86
N THR A 16 44.94 5.26 4.73
CA THR A 16 45.67 5.00 5.99
C THR A 16 44.92 5.29 7.27
N TRP A 17 44.57 4.16 7.91
CA TRP A 17 45.02 3.84 9.29
C TRP A 17 44.66 2.38 9.61
N CYS A 18 45.60 1.48 9.33
CA CYS A 18 45.81 0.22 10.03
C CYS A 18 46.87 0.46 11.12
N TRP A 19 46.81 -0.32 12.16
CA TRP A 19 47.74 -0.52 13.26
C TRP A 19 47.44 0.15 14.59
N PHE A 20 46.90 -0.66 15.50
CA PHE A 20 47.51 -0.88 16.79
C PHE A 20 46.89 -2.12 17.43
N SER A 21 47.61 -3.24 17.40
CA SER A 21 47.44 -4.39 18.28
C SER A 21 48.54 -4.36 19.35
N SER A 22 48.21 -5.04 20.48
CA SER A 22 49.05 -5.47 21.58
C SER A 22 49.09 -4.56 22.81
N GLN A 23 48.50 -5.00 23.89
CA GLN A 23 49.12 -5.63 25.07
C GLN A 23 48.14 -5.68 26.23
N LEU A 24 47.80 -6.91 26.66
CA LEU A 24 47.23 -7.24 27.97
C LEU A 24 48.36 -7.63 28.91
N PRO A 25 48.32 -7.32 30.21
CA PRO A 25 49.04 -8.06 31.23
C PRO A 25 48.10 -9.07 31.89
N SER A 26 48.62 -10.29 31.97
CA SER A 26 48.15 -11.40 32.83
C SER A 26 48.41 -11.03 34.30
N ASP A 27 47.47 -11.33 35.16
CA ASP A 27 47.58 -11.93 36.48
C ASP A 27 46.37 -11.55 37.34
N VAL A 28 45.56 -12.57 37.68
CA VAL A 28 45.20 -12.93 39.03
C VAL A 28 44.41 -14.26 38.98
N LEU A 29 45.10 -15.35 39.32
CA LEU A 29 44.51 -16.61 39.74
C LEU A 29 44.14 -16.48 41.23
N GLY A 30 42.87 -16.77 41.55
CA GLY A 30 42.39 -16.88 42.94
C GLY A 30 41.25 -17.91 43.06
N SER A 31 41.63 -19.04 43.53
CA SER A 31 40.90 -20.25 43.93
C SER A 31 39.67 -19.97 44.81
N VAL A 32 38.50 -20.62 44.52
CA VAL A 32 37.63 -21.20 45.53
C VAL A 32 36.92 -22.44 44.98
N LYS A 33 37.34 -23.63 45.47
CA LYS A 33 36.62 -24.88 45.37
C LYS A 33 35.50 -24.88 46.40
N ASN A 34 34.25 -25.08 45.99
CA ASN A 34 33.22 -25.63 46.87
C ASN A 34 32.49 -26.76 46.14
N LEU A 35 32.75 -27.97 46.64
CA LEU A 35 31.98 -29.18 46.34
C LEU A 35 30.55 -29.02 46.87
N VAL A 36 29.57 -29.22 46.00
CA VAL A 36 28.20 -29.57 46.41
C VAL A 36 27.87 -30.92 45.77
N THR A 37 27.80 -31.93 46.61
CA THR A 37 27.37 -33.29 46.29
C THR A 37 25.87 -33.31 46.01
N MET A 38 25.48 -33.74 44.81
CA MET A 38 24.07 -34.05 44.49
C MET A 38 23.78 -35.55 44.75
N PRO A 39 22.58 -35.88 45.25
CA PRO A 39 22.19 -37.28 45.48
C PRO A 39 21.79 -37.98 44.18
N ALA A 40 22.12 -39.29 44.11
CA ALA A 40 21.89 -40.17 42.98
C ALA A 40 20.40 -40.29 42.63
N LYS A 41 20.03 -40.04 41.39
CA LYS A 41 18.70 -40.28 40.85
C LYS A 41 18.53 -41.76 40.49
N LYS A 42 17.46 -42.37 41.04
CA LYS A 42 16.98 -43.72 40.72
C LYS A 42 16.69 -43.86 39.23
N ALA A 43 17.15 -44.97 38.64
CA ALA A 43 16.87 -45.36 37.27
C ALA A 43 15.36 -45.60 37.06
N VAL A 44 14.74 -44.78 36.19
CA VAL A 44 13.38 -45.00 35.70
C VAL A 44 13.46 -45.81 34.41
N LYS A 45 12.78 -46.95 34.38
CA LYS A 45 12.63 -47.82 33.21
C LYS A 45 12.04 -47.00 32.05
N ARG A 46 12.75 -46.93 30.91
CA ARG A 46 12.23 -46.43 29.66
C ARG A 46 11.10 -47.35 29.17
N GLN A 47 9.87 -46.87 29.18
CA GLN A 47 8.81 -47.41 28.35
C GLN A 47 9.03 -46.82 26.93
N THR A 48 9.18 -47.70 25.96
CA THR A 48 9.14 -47.40 24.54
C THR A 48 7.75 -46.87 24.20
N ILE A 49 7.61 -45.55 24.06
CA ILE A 49 6.44 -44.93 23.48
C ILE A 49 6.63 -45.06 21.99
N ALA A 50 5.69 -45.73 21.30
CA ALA A 50 5.61 -45.78 19.87
C ALA A 50 5.53 -44.32 19.33
N ALA A 51 6.28 -44.01 18.27
CA ALA A 51 6.23 -42.71 17.60
C ALA A 51 4.77 -42.43 17.17
N PRO A 52 4.24 -41.24 17.42
CA PRO A 52 2.94 -40.89 16.87
C PRO A 52 3.07 -40.82 15.36
N ASP A 53 2.14 -41.46 14.69
CA ASP A 53 1.93 -41.42 13.25
C ASP A 53 1.58 -39.94 12.89
N ASP A 54 2.57 -39.18 12.38
CA ASP A 54 2.45 -37.75 12.06
C ASP A 54 1.95 -37.60 10.64
N SER A 55 0.69 -37.95 10.40
CA SER A 55 -0.01 -37.70 9.14
C SER A 55 -1.31 -36.92 9.31
N THR A 56 -1.44 -36.11 10.35
CA THR A 56 -2.45 -35.07 10.37
C THR A 56 -1.90 -33.83 9.65
N VAL A 57 -2.07 -33.79 8.32
CA VAL A 57 -1.98 -32.56 7.55
C VAL A 57 -3.05 -31.61 8.10
N VAL A 58 -2.66 -30.73 9.02
CA VAL A 58 -3.51 -29.65 9.49
C VAL A 58 -3.80 -28.80 8.26
N LYS A 59 -5.02 -28.92 7.69
CA LYS A 59 -5.48 -28.04 6.61
C LYS A 59 -5.43 -26.63 7.15
N LYS A 60 -4.50 -25.81 6.67
CA LYS A 60 -4.46 -24.38 6.98
C LYS A 60 -5.76 -23.76 6.51
N GLN A 61 -6.37 -22.95 7.35
CA GLN A 61 -7.63 -22.27 7.05
C GLN A 61 -7.36 -21.15 6.03
N LYS A 62 -8.10 -21.14 4.91
CA LYS A 62 -8.03 -20.08 3.94
C LYS A 62 -8.62 -18.79 4.52
N VAL A 63 -7.95 -17.67 4.24
CA VAL A 63 -8.43 -16.34 4.65
C VAL A 63 -9.48 -15.82 3.66
N SER A 64 -10.42 -15.01 4.15
CA SER A 64 -11.47 -14.38 3.34
C SER A 64 -11.72 -12.96 3.82
N HIS A 65 -11.90 -12.05 2.88
CA HIS A 65 -12.30 -10.66 3.13
C HIS A 65 -13.06 -10.13 1.89
N SER A 66 -13.97 -9.19 2.10
CA SER A 66 -14.75 -8.57 1.01
C SER A 66 -13.93 -7.83 -0.05
N SER A 67 -12.70 -7.44 0.30
CA SER A 67 -11.76 -6.79 -0.63
C SER A 67 -11.06 -7.75 -1.60
N HIS A 68 -11.19 -9.07 -1.42
CA HIS A 68 -10.62 -10.04 -2.36
C HIS A 68 -11.43 -10.05 -3.65
N GLY A 69 -10.75 -9.90 -4.79
CA GLY A 69 -11.39 -9.88 -6.11
C GLY A 69 -12.13 -11.18 -6.40
N GLN A 70 -13.39 -11.04 -6.84
CA GLN A 70 -14.28 -12.17 -7.13
C GLN A 70 -14.61 -12.27 -8.63
N GLU A 71 -14.80 -11.13 -9.27
CA GLU A 71 -15.20 -11.07 -10.67
C GLU A 71 -13.99 -10.94 -11.59
N LYS A 72 -13.93 -11.84 -12.57
CA LYS A 72 -12.90 -11.85 -13.60
C LYS A 72 -13.21 -10.84 -14.69
N GLY A 73 -12.19 -10.11 -15.13
CA GLY A 73 -12.30 -9.09 -16.15
C GLY A 73 -11.03 -8.89 -16.96
N LEU A 74 -11.04 -7.79 -17.72
CA LEU A 74 -9.97 -7.28 -18.55
C LEU A 74 -9.41 -6.02 -17.93
N VAL A 75 -8.17 -5.68 -18.27
CA VAL A 75 -7.49 -4.49 -17.75
C VAL A 75 -7.38 -3.42 -18.82
N LEU A 76 -7.85 -2.22 -18.49
CA LEU A 76 -7.64 -1.02 -19.29
C LEU A 76 -6.72 -0.06 -18.54
N VAL A 77 -5.90 0.67 -19.29
CA VAL A 77 -4.93 1.65 -18.75
C VAL A 77 -5.01 2.97 -19.50
N LEU A 78 -4.66 4.06 -18.82
CA LEU A 78 -4.58 5.40 -19.38
C LEU A 78 -3.63 6.29 -18.56
N GLY A 79 -3.27 7.45 -19.11
CA GLY A 79 -2.32 8.37 -18.50
C GLY A 79 -0.94 8.27 -19.15
N GLN A 80 0.11 8.57 -18.38
CA GLN A 80 1.51 8.52 -18.81
C GLN A 80 2.05 7.08 -18.77
N GLY A 81 2.97 6.77 -19.68
CA GLY A 81 3.51 5.43 -19.87
C GLY A 81 5.02 5.38 -20.14
N ASP A 82 5.73 6.47 -19.88
CA ASP A 82 7.15 6.68 -20.19
C ASP A 82 8.12 5.71 -19.49
N VAL A 83 7.69 5.06 -18.43
CA VAL A 83 8.47 4.00 -17.73
C VAL A 83 7.79 2.62 -17.79
N GLY A 84 6.86 2.42 -18.74
CA GLY A 84 6.18 1.15 -18.97
C GLY A 84 4.98 0.86 -18.07
N GLN A 85 4.53 1.81 -17.25
CA GLN A 85 3.42 1.63 -16.31
C GLN A 85 2.08 1.34 -16.98
N LEU A 86 1.95 1.55 -18.29
CA LEU A 86 0.77 1.20 -19.10
C LEU A 86 0.81 -0.25 -19.62
N GLY A 87 1.97 -0.91 -19.67
CA GLY A 87 2.11 -2.29 -20.13
C GLY A 87 1.80 -2.49 -21.62
N LEU A 88 1.91 -1.43 -22.44
CA LEU A 88 1.54 -1.41 -23.86
C LEU A 88 2.76 -1.45 -24.82
N GLY A 89 3.95 -1.70 -24.28
CA GLY A 89 5.22 -1.71 -25.02
C GLY A 89 5.87 -0.34 -25.11
N GLU A 90 7.08 -0.31 -25.67
CA GLU A 90 7.97 0.85 -25.70
C GLU A 90 7.46 2.03 -26.52
N ASP A 91 6.65 1.76 -27.55
CA ASP A 91 6.13 2.79 -28.47
C ASP A 91 4.95 3.60 -27.88
N VAL A 92 4.43 3.22 -26.71
CA VAL A 92 3.23 3.80 -26.12
C VAL A 92 3.57 4.59 -24.86
N LEU A 93 3.84 5.89 -25.05
CA LEU A 93 4.26 6.77 -23.97
C LEU A 93 3.09 7.45 -23.22
N GLU A 94 1.88 7.45 -23.79
CA GLU A 94 0.67 8.00 -23.16
C GLU A 94 -0.61 7.42 -23.76
N ARG A 95 -1.69 7.50 -22.98
CA ARG A 95 -3.06 7.23 -23.44
C ARG A 95 -4.03 8.23 -22.83
N LYS A 96 -4.71 8.98 -23.70
CA LYS A 96 -5.75 9.97 -23.31
C LYS A 96 -7.08 9.31 -22.95
N LYS A 97 -7.32 8.12 -23.47
CA LYS A 97 -8.50 7.28 -23.27
C LYS A 97 -8.11 5.86 -22.90
N PRO A 98 -8.96 5.09 -22.20
CA PRO A 98 -8.65 3.72 -21.81
C PRO A 98 -8.24 2.83 -22.99
N ALA A 99 -7.12 2.13 -22.82
CA ALA A 99 -6.57 1.17 -23.77
C ALA A 99 -6.46 -0.23 -23.14
N LEU A 100 -6.72 -1.27 -23.90
CA LEU A 100 -6.69 -2.66 -23.44
C LEU A 100 -5.24 -3.15 -23.31
N VAL A 101 -4.94 -3.74 -22.15
CA VAL A 101 -3.69 -4.47 -21.90
C VAL A 101 -3.91 -5.95 -22.20
N THR A 102 -3.01 -6.55 -22.98
CA THR A 102 -3.05 -7.99 -23.25
C THR A 102 -2.43 -8.76 -22.08
N LEU A 103 -3.22 -9.58 -21.41
CA LEU A 103 -2.82 -10.44 -20.31
C LEU A 103 -3.21 -11.89 -20.63
N PRO A 104 -2.40 -12.90 -20.20
CA PRO A 104 -2.63 -14.30 -20.56
C PRO A 104 -3.80 -14.95 -19.78
N GLU A 105 -4.27 -14.32 -18.71
CA GLU A 105 -5.31 -14.83 -17.81
C GLU A 105 -6.36 -13.75 -17.55
N GLY A 106 -7.55 -14.13 -17.10
CA GLY A 106 -8.54 -13.20 -16.59
C GLY A 106 -8.11 -12.61 -15.27
N ILE A 107 -8.33 -11.33 -15.08
CA ILE A 107 -7.84 -10.55 -13.92
C ILE A 107 -8.99 -10.31 -12.94
N VAL A 108 -8.72 -10.50 -11.65
CA VAL A 108 -9.70 -10.25 -10.56
C VAL A 108 -9.34 -9.01 -9.73
N GLN A 109 -8.11 -8.52 -9.82
CA GLN A 109 -7.69 -7.27 -9.21
C GLN A 109 -6.58 -6.62 -10.04
N ALA A 110 -6.67 -5.31 -10.25
CA ALA A 110 -5.63 -4.51 -10.90
C ALA A 110 -5.39 -3.25 -10.07
N VAL A 111 -4.14 -3.01 -9.68
CA VAL A 111 -3.77 -1.86 -8.84
C VAL A 111 -2.61 -1.08 -9.46
N ALA A 112 -2.68 0.24 -9.33
CA ALA A 112 -1.62 1.15 -9.73
C ALA A 112 -0.76 1.52 -8.51
N GLY A 113 0.55 1.34 -8.63
CA GLY A 113 1.53 1.95 -7.74
C GLY A 113 1.94 3.34 -8.21
N GLY A 114 3.02 3.89 -7.69
CA GLY A 114 3.50 5.20 -8.11
C GLY A 114 3.73 5.27 -9.62
N MET A 115 4.55 4.38 -10.15
CA MET A 115 4.90 4.29 -11.57
C MET A 115 4.96 2.82 -12.06
N HIS A 116 4.17 1.93 -11.48
CA HIS A 116 4.05 0.53 -11.89
C HIS A 116 2.61 0.04 -11.71
N THR A 117 2.31 -1.08 -12.32
CA THR A 117 0.99 -1.72 -12.27
C THR A 117 1.11 -3.18 -11.89
N VAL A 118 0.18 -3.65 -11.06
CA VAL A 118 0.11 -5.03 -10.57
C VAL A 118 -1.26 -5.61 -10.86
N CYS A 119 -1.31 -6.76 -11.54
CA CYS A 119 -2.53 -7.47 -11.88
C CYS A 119 -2.53 -8.85 -11.23
N LEU A 120 -3.62 -9.20 -10.57
CA LEU A 120 -3.87 -10.50 -9.96
C LEU A 120 -4.86 -11.28 -10.82
N SER A 121 -4.48 -12.48 -11.25
CA SER A 121 -5.36 -13.36 -12.02
C SER A 121 -6.32 -14.16 -11.14
N ASP A 122 -7.36 -14.72 -11.76
CA ASP A 122 -8.33 -15.63 -11.14
C ASP A 122 -7.70 -16.95 -10.65
N THR A 123 -6.53 -17.31 -11.17
CA THR A 123 -5.75 -18.47 -10.73
C THR A 123 -4.79 -18.16 -9.57
N GLY A 124 -4.65 -16.88 -9.18
CA GLY A 124 -3.77 -16.41 -8.10
C GLY A 124 -2.35 -16.09 -8.56
N ASN A 125 -2.12 -15.92 -9.85
CA ASN A 125 -0.86 -15.45 -10.42
C ASN A 125 -0.80 -13.92 -10.44
N ILE A 126 0.41 -13.36 -10.36
CA ILE A 126 0.65 -11.92 -10.41
C ILE A 126 1.39 -11.57 -11.70
N TYR A 127 0.95 -10.50 -12.35
CA TYR A 127 1.62 -9.88 -13.49
C TYR A 127 1.95 -8.44 -13.17
N THR A 128 3.17 -8.00 -13.47
CA THR A 128 3.65 -6.64 -13.19
C THR A 128 4.26 -6.00 -14.42
N PHE A 129 4.20 -4.67 -14.49
CA PHE A 129 4.85 -3.85 -15.50
C PHE A 129 5.03 -2.41 -15.00
N GLY A 130 6.01 -1.70 -15.56
CA GLY A 130 6.33 -0.33 -15.18
C GLY A 130 7.73 -0.16 -14.59
N CYS A 131 7.93 0.89 -13.81
CA CYS A 131 9.22 1.20 -13.20
C CYS A 131 9.71 0.09 -12.24
N ASN A 132 10.95 -0.36 -12.41
CA ASN A 132 11.58 -1.39 -11.59
C ASN A 132 12.90 -0.93 -10.92
N ASP A 133 13.16 0.37 -10.87
CA ASP A 133 14.40 0.92 -10.30
C ASP A 133 14.64 0.49 -8.85
N GLU A 134 13.55 0.39 -8.09
CA GLU A 134 13.55 -0.05 -6.69
C GLU A 134 13.14 -1.51 -6.51
N GLY A 135 12.91 -2.25 -7.58
CA GLY A 135 12.50 -3.66 -7.54
C GLY A 135 11.00 -3.88 -7.35
N ALA A 136 10.16 -2.87 -7.62
CA ALA A 136 8.71 -2.95 -7.40
C ALA A 136 7.99 -3.96 -8.30
N LEU A 137 8.61 -4.44 -9.38
CA LEU A 137 8.04 -5.46 -10.26
C LEU A 137 8.23 -6.90 -9.74
N GLY A 138 9.18 -7.14 -8.82
CA GLY A 138 9.40 -8.46 -8.21
C GLY A 138 9.92 -9.52 -9.17
N ARG A 139 10.52 -9.12 -10.28
CA ARG A 139 11.05 -9.98 -11.33
C ARG A 139 12.26 -9.32 -12.00
N ASP A 140 13.04 -10.11 -12.72
CA ASP A 140 14.16 -9.62 -13.50
C ASP A 140 13.65 -8.83 -14.72
N THR A 141 14.20 -7.65 -14.93
CA THR A 141 13.97 -6.75 -16.07
C THR A 141 15.29 -6.31 -16.72
N SER A 142 16.33 -7.15 -16.67
CA SER A 142 17.63 -6.89 -17.30
C SER A 142 17.58 -6.93 -18.83
N GLU A 143 16.56 -7.57 -19.41
CA GLU A 143 16.28 -7.51 -20.84
C GLU A 143 15.56 -6.19 -21.15
N GLU A 144 16.09 -5.43 -22.11
CA GLU A 144 15.59 -4.11 -22.50
C GLU A 144 14.11 -4.19 -22.93
N GLY A 145 13.28 -3.29 -22.40
CA GLY A 145 11.84 -3.22 -22.67
C GLY A 145 10.97 -4.27 -21.94
N SER A 146 11.59 -5.20 -21.20
CA SER A 146 10.83 -6.24 -20.48
C SER A 146 9.94 -5.68 -19.36
N GLU A 147 10.25 -4.51 -18.83
CA GLU A 147 9.43 -3.77 -17.87
C GLU A 147 8.21 -3.10 -18.53
N MET A 148 8.26 -2.86 -19.84
CA MET A 148 7.22 -2.18 -20.61
C MET A 148 6.02 -3.06 -20.95
N VAL A 149 6.09 -4.35 -20.66
CA VAL A 149 5.05 -5.33 -20.95
C VAL A 149 4.75 -6.20 -19.73
N PRO A 150 3.48 -6.70 -19.59
CA PRO A 150 3.14 -7.59 -18.50
C PRO A 150 3.97 -8.87 -18.51
N ALA A 151 4.53 -9.21 -17.34
CA ALA A 151 5.16 -10.51 -17.14
C ALA A 151 4.88 -11.03 -15.72
N LYS A 152 4.90 -12.35 -15.59
CA LYS A 152 4.57 -13.07 -14.37
C LYS A 152 5.65 -12.91 -13.31
N VAL A 153 5.21 -12.72 -12.06
CA VAL A 153 6.05 -12.81 -10.86
C VAL A 153 6.05 -14.25 -10.35
N ASP A 154 7.22 -14.81 -10.11
CA ASP A 154 7.33 -16.16 -9.55
C ASP A 154 7.23 -16.10 -8.01
N LEU A 155 6.08 -16.45 -7.47
CA LEU A 155 5.82 -16.48 -6.03
C LEU A 155 5.64 -17.91 -5.49
N GLY A 156 5.16 -18.84 -6.30
CA GLY A 156 4.95 -20.24 -5.92
C GLY A 156 3.73 -20.49 -5.01
N GLU A 157 3.02 -19.46 -4.57
CA GLU A 157 1.82 -19.53 -3.74
C GLU A 157 0.64 -18.81 -4.38
N LYS A 158 -0.58 -19.31 -4.12
CA LYS A 158 -1.80 -18.69 -4.64
C LYS A 158 -2.09 -17.38 -3.90
N VAL A 159 -2.15 -16.28 -4.65
CA VAL A 159 -2.44 -14.95 -4.15
C VAL A 159 -3.93 -14.65 -4.24
N VAL A 160 -4.46 -13.93 -3.25
CA VAL A 160 -5.89 -13.52 -3.16
C VAL A 160 -6.07 -12.01 -3.13
N GLN A 161 -5.00 -11.24 -2.86
CA GLN A 161 -5.01 -9.79 -2.88
C GLN A 161 -3.62 -9.24 -3.19
N VAL A 162 -3.57 -8.13 -3.92
CA VAL A 162 -2.34 -7.35 -4.17
C VAL A 162 -2.53 -5.89 -3.74
N SER A 163 -1.43 -5.22 -3.41
CA SER A 163 -1.40 -3.80 -3.07
C SER A 163 -0.09 -3.20 -3.55
N ALA A 164 -0.09 -1.93 -3.92
CA ALA A 164 1.08 -1.23 -4.42
C ALA A 164 1.21 0.18 -3.82
N GLY A 165 2.42 0.57 -3.47
CA GLY A 165 2.80 1.92 -3.09
C GLY A 165 3.64 2.59 -4.17
N ASP A 166 4.42 3.61 -3.82
CA ASP A 166 5.25 4.31 -4.81
C ASP A 166 6.33 3.39 -5.40
N SER A 167 7.06 2.70 -4.54
CA SER A 167 8.21 1.88 -4.94
C SER A 167 8.18 0.47 -4.34
N HIS A 168 7.03 0.02 -3.84
CA HIS A 168 6.85 -1.33 -3.29
C HIS A 168 5.56 -1.97 -3.79
N THR A 169 5.54 -3.29 -3.70
CA THR A 169 4.37 -4.12 -3.97
C THR A 169 4.21 -5.15 -2.84
N ALA A 170 2.98 -5.46 -2.50
CA ALA A 170 2.64 -6.49 -1.53
C ALA A 170 1.60 -7.46 -2.09
N ALA A 171 1.71 -8.72 -1.69
CA ALA A 171 0.78 -9.79 -2.04
C ALA A 171 0.36 -10.58 -0.81
N LEU A 172 -0.94 -10.90 -0.73
CA LEU A 172 -1.53 -11.72 0.31
C LEU A 172 -1.91 -13.08 -0.27
N THR A 173 -1.41 -14.15 0.33
CA THR A 173 -1.74 -15.53 -0.08
C THR A 173 -3.06 -16.00 0.51
N GLU A 174 -3.66 -17.05 -0.07
CA GLU A 174 -4.91 -17.64 0.43
C GLU A 174 -4.79 -18.23 1.85
N GLU A 175 -3.56 -18.45 2.35
CA GLU A 175 -3.30 -18.91 3.72
C GLU A 175 -3.00 -17.77 4.70
N GLY A 176 -3.05 -16.52 4.25
CA GLY A 176 -2.83 -15.33 5.09
C GLY A 176 -1.36 -14.91 5.25
N ALA A 177 -0.44 -15.47 4.47
CA ALA A 177 0.93 -14.99 4.42
C ALA A 177 1.05 -13.75 3.53
N VAL A 178 1.91 -12.81 3.89
CA VAL A 178 2.18 -11.58 3.13
C VAL A 178 3.58 -11.65 2.55
N TYR A 179 3.71 -11.31 1.26
CA TYR A 179 4.97 -11.14 0.55
C TYR A 179 5.10 -9.69 0.11
N VAL A 180 6.31 -9.17 0.12
CA VAL A 180 6.64 -7.79 -0.28
C VAL A 180 7.88 -7.77 -1.15
N TRP A 181 7.99 -6.76 -2.02
CA TRP A 181 9.18 -6.45 -2.81
C TRP A 181 9.24 -4.96 -3.16
N GLY A 182 10.39 -4.50 -3.63
CA GLY A 182 10.67 -3.10 -3.81
C GLY A 182 11.35 -2.47 -2.60
N SER A 183 11.01 -1.24 -2.30
CA SER A 183 11.52 -0.50 -1.14
C SER A 183 10.52 0.55 -0.64
N PHE A 184 10.66 0.93 0.63
CA PHE A 184 10.07 2.14 1.20
C PHE A 184 11.07 3.28 1.11
N ARG A 185 10.56 4.50 1.00
CA ARG A 185 11.32 5.76 0.94
C ARG A 185 10.83 6.74 2.00
N ASP A 186 11.70 7.66 2.36
CA ASP A 186 11.37 8.87 3.11
C ASP A 186 11.86 10.10 2.35
N ASN A 187 11.77 11.29 2.92
CA ASN A 187 12.23 12.53 2.30
C ASN A 187 13.75 12.55 1.98
N ASN A 188 14.51 11.62 2.56
CA ASN A 188 15.94 11.48 2.32
C ASN A 188 16.30 10.32 1.38
N GLY A 189 15.31 9.65 0.80
CA GLY A 189 15.48 8.53 -0.14
C GLY A 189 15.14 7.17 0.47
N VAL A 190 15.73 6.11 -0.06
CA VAL A 190 15.46 4.72 0.34
C VAL A 190 15.76 4.49 1.82
N ILE A 191 14.80 3.89 2.54
CA ILE A 191 14.98 3.42 3.92
C ILE A 191 15.11 1.90 4.02
N GLY A 192 14.79 1.19 2.97
CA GLY A 192 14.80 -0.27 2.88
C GLY A 192 13.41 -0.88 2.78
N LEU A 193 13.29 -2.18 2.91
CA LEU A 193 12.01 -2.88 2.90
C LEU A 193 11.76 -3.64 4.22
N LEU A 194 12.46 -4.74 4.45
CA LEU A 194 12.44 -5.50 5.71
C LEU A 194 13.73 -5.32 6.52
N GLU A 195 14.78 -4.88 5.86
CA GLU A 195 16.08 -4.55 6.45
C GLU A 195 16.46 -3.11 6.11
N PRO A 196 17.11 -2.38 7.03
CA PRO A 196 17.55 -1.02 6.78
C PRO A 196 18.42 -0.88 5.52
N MET A 197 18.09 0.08 4.67
CA MET A 197 18.81 0.46 3.45
C MET A 197 18.89 -0.65 2.38
N LYS A 198 18.12 -1.73 2.52
CA LYS A 198 18.11 -2.86 1.59
C LYS A 198 16.77 -2.96 0.88
N LYS A 199 16.78 -2.82 -0.44
CA LYS A 199 15.64 -3.12 -1.30
C LYS A 199 15.57 -4.62 -1.61
N CYS A 200 14.39 -5.13 -1.94
CA CYS A 200 14.15 -6.50 -2.35
C CYS A 200 13.60 -6.51 -3.78
N THR A 201 14.36 -7.03 -4.73
CA THR A 201 13.98 -7.08 -6.16
C THR A 201 13.13 -8.30 -6.51
N LEU A 202 13.03 -9.25 -5.58
CA LEU A 202 12.19 -10.45 -5.68
C LEU A 202 11.29 -10.56 -4.44
N PRO A 203 10.15 -11.28 -4.52
CA PRO A 203 9.24 -11.44 -3.39
C PRO A 203 9.92 -12.01 -2.15
N VAL A 204 9.70 -11.36 -1.01
CA VAL A 204 10.19 -11.81 0.32
C VAL A 204 9.01 -11.91 1.27
N LYS A 205 8.96 -12.98 2.05
CA LYS A 205 7.91 -13.18 3.05
C LYS A 205 8.09 -12.23 4.23
N VAL A 206 7.02 -11.52 4.57
CA VAL A 206 6.97 -10.67 5.77
C VAL A 206 7.04 -11.55 7.03
N PRO A 207 7.92 -11.25 8.01
CA PRO A 207 8.05 -12.04 9.25
C PRO A 207 6.89 -11.73 10.21
N LEU A 208 5.70 -12.24 9.90
CA LEU A 208 4.49 -12.11 10.70
C LEU A 208 3.81 -13.47 10.84
N ASP A 209 3.75 -14.01 12.07
CA ASP A 209 3.22 -15.35 12.37
C ASP A 209 1.68 -15.38 12.48
N LYS A 210 1.01 -14.28 12.15
CA LYS A 210 -0.45 -14.17 12.22
C LYS A 210 -1.04 -14.13 10.82
N PRO A 211 -2.10 -14.92 10.55
CA PRO A 211 -2.80 -14.85 9.27
C PRO A 211 -3.39 -13.47 9.04
N VAL A 212 -3.11 -12.90 7.89
CA VAL A 212 -3.61 -11.60 7.41
C VAL A 212 -4.80 -11.84 6.51
N VAL A 213 -5.83 -10.98 6.59
CA VAL A 213 -7.03 -11.04 5.74
C VAL A 213 -7.11 -9.89 4.74
N LYS A 214 -6.44 -8.77 5.01
CA LYS A 214 -6.38 -7.62 4.10
C LYS A 214 -5.05 -6.91 4.20
N ILE A 215 -4.53 -6.48 3.05
CA ILE A 215 -3.37 -5.60 2.91
C ILE A 215 -3.77 -4.32 2.19
N VAL A 216 -3.21 -3.20 2.62
CA VAL A 216 -3.34 -1.90 1.94
C VAL A 216 -2.02 -1.15 2.02
N SER A 217 -1.71 -0.39 0.97
CA SER A 217 -0.48 0.40 0.87
C SER A 217 -0.80 1.90 0.76
N GLY A 218 -0.04 2.73 1.47
CA GLY A 218 0.15 4.12 1.10
C GLY A 218 1.36 4.25 0.16
N ASN A 219 1.87 5.47 -0.03
CA ASN A 219 3.04 5.65 -0.89
C ASN A 219 4.24 4.82 -0.42
N ASP A 220 4.55 4.91 0.88
CA ASP A 220 5.71 4.27 1.49
C ASP A 220 5.39 3.57 2.82
N HIS A 221 4.19 3.05 2.98
CA HIS A 221 3.83 2.23 4.12
C HIS A 221 2.85 1.12 3.74
N LEU A 222 2.90 0.04 4.52
CA LEU A 222 2.04 -1.12 4.38
C LEU A 222 1.27 -1.36 5.68
N VAL A 223 -0.03 -1.59 5.55
CA VAL A 223 -0.90 -1.96 6.66
C VAL A 223 -1.48 -3.34 6.42
N MET A 224 -1.43 -4.19 7.43
CA MET A 224 -1.89 -5.58 7.41
C MET A 224 -2.95 -5.76 8.48
N LEU A 225 -4.15 -6.17 8.09
CA LEU A 225 -5.26 -6.52 8.98
C LEU A 225 -5.26 -8.04 9.19
N THR A 226 -5.13 -8.48 10.44
CA THR A 226 -5.14 -9.91 10.77
C THR A 226 -6.57 -10.47 10.92
N VAL A 227 -6.71 -11.78 10.87
CA VAL A 227 -7.99 -12.50 11.14
C VAL A 227 -8.60 -12.14 12.50
N ASN A 228 -7.78 -11.70 13.46
CA ASN A 228 -8.21 -11.30 14.79
C ASN A 228 -8.59 -9.82 14.91
N GLY A 229 -8.55 -9.07 13.80
CA GLY A 229 -8.85 -7.64 13.77
C GLY A 229 -7.75 -6.76 14.39
N GLU A 230 -6.50 -7.22 14.35
CA GLU A 230 -5.32 -6.46 14.75
C GLU A 230 -4.69 -5.80 13.52
N LEU A 231 -4.16 -4.58 13.68
CA LEU A 231 -3.41 -3.88 12.64
C LEU A 231 -1.92 -3.97 12.89
N TYR A 232 -1.18 -4.34 11.85
CA TYR A 232 0.28 -4.28 11.80
C TYR A 232 0.71 -3.31 10.70
N THR A 233 1.73 -2.51 10.96
CA THR A 233 2.24 -1.53 10.00
C THR A 233 3.74 -1.63 9.84
N SER A 234 4.25 -1.28 8.66
CA SER A 234 5.68 -1.14 8.36
C SER A 234 5.91 -0.10 7.26
N GLY A 235 7.10 0.48 7.21
CA GLY A 235 7.51 1.44 6.20
C GLY A 235 7.89 2.80 6.76
N CYS A 236 7.66 3.87 6.01
CA CYS A 236 7.93 5.24 6.42
C CYS A 236 6.99 5.68 7.54
N GLY A 237 7.53 6.37 8.54
CA GLY A 237 6.76 6.89 9.68
C GLY A 237 6.77 8.41 9.81
N GLU A 238 7.46 9.14 8.89
CA GLU A 238 7.67 10.58 9.01
C GLU A 238 6.39 11.40 9.18
N GLN A 239 5.31 10.96 8.58
CA GLN A 239 4.01 11.61 8.62
C GLN A 239 3.01 10.93 9.59
N GLY A 240 3.49 10.08 10.49
CA GLY A 240 2.62 9.39 11.44
C GLY A 240 1.80 8.23 10.84
N GLN A 241 2.00 7.88 9.57
CA GLN A 241 1.20 6.89 8.83
C GLN A 241 1.28 5.47 9.40
N LEU A 242 2.24 5.17 10.27
CA LEU A 242 2.36 3.88 10.96
C LEU A 242 1.49 3.77 12.23
N GLY A 243 1.08 4.89 12.83
CA GLY A 243 0.20 4.93 14.01
C GLY A 243 0.79 4.35 15.31
N ARG A 244 2.09 4.06 15.35
CA ARG A 244 2.77 3.36 16.46
C ARG A 244 4.16 3.89 16.80
N VAL A 245 4.66 4.82 16.02
CA VAL A 245 6.00 5.39 16.18
C VAL A 245 5.85 6.84 16.62
N ALA A 246 6.45 7.20 17.74
CA ALA A 246 6.42 8.59 18.22
C ALA A 246 7.21 9.51 17.28
N GLU A 247 6.78 10.75 17.16
CA GLU A 247 7.34 11.75 16.24
C GLU A 247 8.87 11.85 16.27
N HIS A 248 9.48 11.84 17.45
CA HIS A 248 10.93 11.94 17.58
C HIS A 248 11.72 10.71 17.07
N PHE A 249 11.04 9.59 16.84
CA PHE A 249 11.63 8.40 16.21
C PHE A 249 11.23 8.25 14.72
N ALA A 250 10.27 9.04 14.27
CA ALA A 250 9.73 8.93 12.92
C ALA A 250 10.76 9.33 11.85
N ASN A 251 11.63 10.28 12.17
CA ASN A 251 12.69 10.80 11.30
C ASN A 251 13.97 9.99 11.48
N ARG A 252 14.05 8.81 10.87
CA ARG A 252 15.22 7.91 10.84
C ARG A 252 15.89 7.60 12.19
N GLY A 253 15.67 8.30 13.28
CA GLY A 253 16.13 8.11 14.66
C GLY A 253 17.45 7.36 14.88
N GLY A 254 18.44 7.52 14.00
CA GLY A 254 19.66 6.71 13.91
C GLY A 254 19.41 5.32 13.31
N ARG A 255 20.47 4.49 13.16
CA ARG A 255 20.40 3.16 12.54
C ARG A 255 19.40 2.21 13.20
N LYS A 256 19.16 2.34 14.51
CA LYS A 256 18.18 1.53 15.24
C LYS A 256 16.73 1.98 14.98
N GLY A 257 16.53 3.22 14.56
CA GLY A 257 15.21 3.76 14.23
C GLY A 257 14.61 3.11 12.99
N LEU A 258 15.39 2.89 11.93
CA LEU A 258 14.92 2.25 10.69
C LEU A 258 14.36 0.84 10.91
N MET A 259 14.99 0.03 11.74
CA MET A 259 14.47 -1.31 12.06
C MET A 259 13.07 -1.26 12.69
N ARG A 260 12.82 -0.28 13.58
CA ARG A 260 11.49 -0.08 14.18
C ARG A 260 10.42 0.34 13.19
N LEU A 261 10.81 1.03 12.12
CA LEU A 261 9.90 1.42 11.04
C LEU A 261 9.58 0.23 10.14
N LEU A 262 10.60 -0.56 9.75
CA LEU A 262 10.50 -1.62 8.76
C LEU A 262 9.95 -2.93 9.30
N GLU A 263 10.25 -3.26 10.56
CA GLU A 263 9.71 -4.45 11.22
C GLU A 263 8.19 -4.31 11.41
N PRO A 264 7.37 -5.26 10.95
CA PRO A 264 5.93 -5.24 11.18
C PRO A 264 5.63 -5.28 12.67
N GLN A 265 4.95 -4.27 13.18
CA GLN A 265 4.54 -4.20 14.59
C GLN A 265 3.09 -3.75 14.71
N MET A 266 2.46 -4.20 15.80
CA MET A 266 1.05 -3.95 16.07
C MET A 266 0.79 -2.50 16.45
N VAL A 267 -0.26 -1.92 15.87
CA VAL A 267 -0.79 -0.61 16.27
C VAL A 267 -1.63 -0.77 17.52
N ILE A 268 -1.29 -0.02 18.57
CA ILE A 268 -1.97 -0.08 19.88
C ILE A 268 -2.81 1.17 20.08
N ILE A 269 -4.11 0.98 20.36
CA ILE A 269 -5.03 2.08 20.68
C ILE A 269 -5.12 2.27 22.20
N LYS A 270 -4.93 3.49 22.66
CA LYS A 270 -5.08 3.90 24.07
C LYS A 270 -6.27 4.87 24.21
N PRO A 271 -7.00 4.88 25.35
CA PRO A 271 -6.91 4.01 26.51
C PRO A 271 -7.86 2.82 26.44
N ARG A 272 -7.39 1.72 26.97
CA ARG A 272 -8.06 0.47 27.44
C ARG A 272 -9.26 -0.06 26.65
N GLY A 273 -9.06 -1.23 26.13
CA GLY A 273 -10.00 -2.11 25.45
C GLY A 273 -9.34 -2.61 24.18
N LYS A 274 -9.48 -3.88 23.88
CA LYS A 274 -9.05 -4.44 22.61
C LYS A 274 -10.02 -3.94 21.55
N VAL A 275 -9.63 -2.94 20.76
CA VAL A 275 -10.37 -2.58 19.55
C VAL A 275 -10.14 -3.66 18.51
N VAL A 276 -11.21 -4.18 17.93
CA VAL A 276 -11.19 -5.15 16.84
C VAL A 276 -11.54 -4.41 15.56
N PHE A 277 -10.62 -4.40 14.59
CA PHE A 277 -10.86 -3.80 13.29
C PHE A 277 -11.44 -4.82 12.32
N THR A 278 -12.33 -4.37 11.45
CA THR A 278 -12.94 -5.16 10.38
C THR A 278 -12.49 -4.72 9.01
N ASP A 279 -12.01 -3.49 8.89
CA ASP A 279 -11.51 -2.97 7.62
C ASP A 279 -10.43 -1.89 7.82
N VAL A 280 -9.61 -1.66 6.78
CA VAL A 280 -8.53 -0.68 6.76
C VAL A 280 -8.32 -0.12 5.35
N PHE A 281 -7.94 1.15 5.25
CA PHE A 281 -7.75 1.90 4.01
C PHE A 281 -6.58 2.86 4.15
N CYS A 282 -5.92 3.20 3.05
CA CYS A 282 -4.82 4.16 3.03
C CYS A 282 -5.07 5.36 2.12
N GLY A 283 -4.51 6.50 2.52
CA GLY A 283 -4.06 7.54 1.61
C GLY A 283 -2.55 7.45 1.40
N ALA A 284 -1.98 8.42 0.71
CA ALA A 284 -0.54 8.45 0.45
C ALA A 284 0.29 8.42 1.75
N TYR A 285 -0.12 9.22 2.75
CA TYR A 285 0.60 9.44 4.00
C TYR A 285 -0.26 9.27 5.25
N PHE A 286 -1.39 8.60 5.15
CA PHE A 286 -2.33 8.42 6.25
C PHE A 286 -3.11 7.12 6.10
N THR A 287 -3.73 6.70 7.21
CA THR A 287 -4.44 5.41 7.31
C THR A 287 -5.77 5.61 8.01
N PHE A 288 -6.82 4.95 7.49
CA PHE A 288 -8.12 4.81 8.13
C PHE A 288 -8.35 3.35 8.53
N ALA A 289 -8.98 3.14 9.67
CA ALA A 289 -9.40 1.81 10.12
C ALA A 289 -10.82 1.87 10.69
N VAL A 290 -11.62 0.87 10.36
CA VAL A 290 -13.01 0.75 10.83
C VAL A 290 -13.09 -0.37 11.84
N SER A 291 -13.59 -0.07 13.04
CA SER A 291 -13.77 -1.07 14.10
C SER A 291 -15.07 -1.87 13.91
N LYS A 292 -15.15 -3.01 14.59
CA LYS A 292 -16.34 -3.86 14.61
C LYS A 292 -17.61 -3.12 15.08
N GLU A 293 -17.42 -2.10 15.91
CA GLU A 293 -18.50 -1.23 16.40
C GLU A 293 -18.86 -0.12 15.40
N GLY A 294 -18.23 -0.07 14.22
CA GLY A 294 -18.46 0.95 13.20
C GLY A 294 -17.77 2.28 13.47
N HIS A 295 -16.85 2.34 14.44
CA HIS A 295 -16.06 3.55 14.68
C HIS A 295 -14.91 3.66 13.68
N VAL A 296 -14.70 4.87 13.16
CA VAL A 296 -13.59 5.19 12.26
C VAL A 296 -12.43 5.76 13.07
N TYR A 297 -11.25 5.20 12.86
CA TYR A 297 -9.99 5.66 13.42
C TYR A 297 -9.08 6.12 12.29
N GLY A 298 -8.26 7.14 12.54
CA GLY A 298 -7.29 7.64 11.58
C GLY A 298 -5.96 7.98 12.22
N PHE A 299 -4.90 7.89 11.45
CA PHE A 299 -3.54 8.32 11.82
C PHE A 299 -2.75 8.66 10.57
N GLY A 300 -1.75 9.52 10.73
CA GLY A 300 -0.92 10.03 9.66
C GLY A 300 -1.09 11.53 9.42
N LEU A 301 -0.76 11.96 8.20
CA LEU A 301 -0.78 13.36 7.77
C LEU A 301 -2.19 13.91 7.72
N SER A 302 -2.39 15.12 8.27
CA SER A 302 -3.68 15.83 8.23
C SER A 302 -3.52 17.34 7.98
N ASN A 303 -2.46 17.74 7.29
CA ASN A 303 -2.12 19.14 7.06
C ASN A 303 -3.17 19.94 6.24
N TYR A 304 -4.11 19.26 5.60
CA TYR A 304 -5.28 19.80 4.92
C TYR A 304 -6.59 19.19 5.44
N HIS A 305 -6.63 18.74 6.69
CA HIS A 305 -7.78 18.06 7.30
C HIS A 305 -8.22 16.76 6.61
N GLN A 306 -7.37 16.12 5.81
CA GLN A 306 -7.71 14.90 5.08
C GLN A 306 -8.09 13.70 5.96
N LEU A 307 -7.78 13.72 7.25
CA LEU A 307 -8.27 12.76 8.24
C LEU A 307 -9.63 13.12 8.84
N GLY A 308 -10.13 14.34 8.61
CA GLY A 308 -11.36 14.81 9.26
C GLY A 308 -11.18 15.17 10.73
N THR A 309 -9.96 15.50 11.16
CA THR A 309 -9.68 16.05 12.49
C THR A 309 -9.93 17.55 12.50
N GLN A 310 -10.26 18.11 13.67
CA GLN A 310 -10.41 19.56 13.84
C GLN A 310 -9.07 20.33 13.78
N SER A 311 -7.97 19.60 13.71
CA SER A 311 -6.60 20.13 13.68
C SER A 311 -5.89 19.68 12.40
N THR A 312 -4.98 20.51 11.90
CA THR A 312 -4.03 20.18 10.82
C THR A 312 -2.76 19.47 11.33
N ASN A 313 -2.72 19.11 12.61
CA ASN A 313 -1.59 18.39 13.17
C ASN A 313 -1.55 16.94 12.70
N THR A 314 -0.34 16.45 12.46
CA THR A 314 -0.08 15.03 12.16
C THR A 314 -0.47 14.14 13.35
N CYS A 315 -1.16 13.05 13.09
CA CYS A 315 -1.58 12.08 14.09
C CYS A 315 -0.61 10.88 14.11
N PHE A 316 0.34 10.88 15.04
CA PHE A 316 1.30 9.76 15.20
C PHE A 316 0.74 8.54 15.93
N VAL A 317 -0.45 8.65 16.48
CA VAL A 317 -1.21 7.57 17.12
C VAL A 317 -2.65 7.56 16.59
N PRO A 318 -3.34 6.41 16.58
CA PRO A 318 -4.72 6.36 16.14
C PRO A 318 -5.62 7.26 16.95
N VAL A 319 -6.44 8.05 16.27
CA VAL A 319 -7.45 8.93 16.84
C VAL A 319 -8.82 8.48 16.35
N LYS A 320 -9.77 8.38 17.26
CA LYS A 320 -11.18 8.14 16.92
C LYS A 320 -11.74 9.41 16.27
N LEU A 321 -12.20 9.30 15.02
CA LEU A 321 -12.62 10.43 14.20
C LEU A 321 -14.08 10.75 14.40
N SER A 322 -14.38 11.86 15.08
CA SER A 322 -15.75 12.30 15.36
C SER A 322 -16.51 12.77 14.12
N SER A 323 -15.84 13.25 13.10
CA SER A 323 -16.41 13.68 11.81
C SER A 323 -17.09 12.54 11.05
N PHE A 324 -16.72 11.30 11.34
CA PHE A 324 -17.35 10.10 10.75
C PHE A 324 -18.37 9.42 11.65
N LYS A 325 -18.74 10.05 12.77
CA LYS A 325 -19.82 9.58 13.63
C LYS A 325 -21.14 9.81 12.94
N ASN A 326 -21.74 8.75 12.40
CA ASN A 326 -23.06 8.82 11.80
C ASN A 326 -24.01 7.89 12.56
N SER A 327 -25.22 8.38 12.83
CA SER A 327 -26.25 7.63 13.53
C SER A 327 -27.15 6.81 12.58
N THR A 328 -27.12 7.08 11.27
CA THR A 328 -28.07 6.51 10.30
C THR A 328 -27.40 5.67 9.22
N THR A 329 -26.18 5.97 8.82
CA THR A 329 -25.44 5.24 7.78
C THR A 329 -24.07 4.83 8.27
N SER A 330 -23.53 3.71 7.76
CA SER A 330 -22.17 3.26 8.04
C SER A 330 -21.22 3.68 6.92
N TRP A 331 -19.96 3.93 7.27
CA TRP A 331 -18.88 4.17 6.31
C TRP A 331 -18.31 2.83 5.86
N VAL A 332 -18.32 2.57 4.55
CA VAL A 332 -17.96 1.28 3.96
C VAL A 332 -16.73 1.36 3.07
N GLY A 333 -16.26 2.55 2.72
CA GLY A 333 -15.08 2.73 1.88
C GLY A 333 -14.40 4.07 2.11
N PHE A 334 -13.07 4.04 2.04
CA PHE A 334 -12.20 5.21 2.07
C PHE A 334 -11.12 5.05 1.01
N SER A 335 -10.70 6.14 0.42
CA SER A 335 -9.50 6.21 -0.39
C SER A 335 -8.87 7.58 -0.25
N GLY A 336 -7.57 7.66 -0.10
CA GLY A 336 -6.86 8.92 0.04
C GLY A 336 -5.84 9.16 -1.06
N GLY A 337 -5.74 10.42 -1.49
CA GLY A 337 -4.61 10.91 -2.28
C GLY A 337 -3.48 11.40 -1.38
N GLN A 338 -2.71 12.37 -1.87
CA GLN A 338 -1.67 13.00 -1.05
C GLN A 338 -2.27 13.91 0.04
N HIS A 339 -3.30 14.67 -0.30
CA HIS A 339 -3.86 15.69 0.58
C HIS A 339 -5.40 15.74 0.60
N HIS A 340 -6.07 14.69 0.12
CA HIS A 340 -7.52 14.62 0.11
C HIS A 340 -7.99 13.19 0.36
N THR A 341 -9.25 13.06 0.69
CA THR A 341 -9.90 11.78 1.01
C THR A 341 -11.28 11.72 0.36
N LEU A 342 -11.61 10.58 -0.21
CA LEU A 342 -12.96 10.18 -0.57
C LEU A 342 -13.48 9.16 0.44
N CYS A 343 -14.72 9.32 0.85
CA CYS A 343 -15.42 8.37 1.73
C CYS A 343 -16.73 7.95 1.08
N LEU A 344 -17.05 6.68 1.22
CA LEU A 344 -18.27 6.07 0.69
C LEU A 344 -19.10 5.54 1.86
N ASN A 345 -20.37 5.93 1.92
CA ASN A 345 -21.30 5.37 2.91
C ASN A 345 -22.09 4.18 2.35
N SER A 346 -22.81 3.48 3.22
CA SER A 346 -23.60 2.29 2.87
C SER A 346 -24.78 2.55 1.92
N GLU A 347 -25.15 3.82 1.73
CA GLU A 347 -26.20 4.24 0.79
C GLU A 347 -25.65 4.53 -0.63
N GLY A 348 -24.34 4.41 -0.84
CA GLY A 348 -23.70 4.69 -2.11
C GLY A 348 -23.45 6.18 -2.36
N GLN A 349 -23.43 6.99 -1.32
CA GLN A 349 -23.12 8.42 -1.41
C GLN A 349 -21.63 8.65 -1.16
N VAL A 350 -21.01 9.46 -2.03
CA VAL A 350 -19.60 9.88 -1.91
C VAL A 350 -19.50 11.18 -1.15
N HIS A 351 -18.54 11.26 -0.26
CA HIS A 351 -18.16 12.50 0.43
C HIS A 351 -16.65 12.72 0.22
N SER A 352 -16.25 13.97 0.17
CA SER A 352 -14.85 14.36 0.05
C SER A 352 -14.44 15.35 1.14
N LEU A 353 -13.16 15.34 1.51
CA LEU A 353 -12.54 16.29 2.42
C LEU A 353 -11.04 16.43 2.10
N GLY A 354 -10.46 17.52 2.60
CA GLY A 354 -9.06 17.86 2.38
C GLY A 354 -8.86 19.05 1.47
N ARG A 355 -7.74 19.07 0.76
CA ARG A 355 -7.29 20.15 -0.12
C ARG A 355 -8.16 20.23 -1.38
N ALA A 356 -8.63 21.43 -1.72
CA ALA A 356 -9.52 21.65 -2.88
C ALA A 356 -8.81 21.88 -4.22
N GLU A 357 -7.50 22.20 -4.18
CA GLU A 357 -6.74 22.57 -5.38
C GLU A 357 -6.85 21.52 -6.50
N TYR A 358 -6.84 21.95 -7.75
CA TYR A 358 -7.06 21.15 -8.96
C TYR A 358 -8.42 20.44 -9.05
N GLY A 359 -9.40 20.82 -8.23
CA GLY A 359 -10.73 20.20 -8.27
C GLY A 359 -10.83 18.80 -7.65
N ARG A 360 -9.80 18.31 -6.92
CA ARG A 360 -9.75 16.94 -6.39
C ARG A 360 -10.88 16.54 -5.45
N LEU A 361 -11.62 17.52 -4.89
CA LEU A 361 -12.79 17.26 -4.05
C LEU A 361 -14.08 17.02 -4.84
N GLY A 362 -14.16 17.45 -6.11
CA GLY A 362 -15.35 17.30 -6.94
C GLY A 362 -16.53 18.18 -6.51
N LEU A 363 -16.28 19.26 -5.80
CA LEU A 363 -17.30 20.14 -5.21
C LEU A 363 -17.51 21.44 -5.99
N GLY A 364 -17.00 21.53 -7.21
CA GLY A 364 -17.06 22.73 -8.05
C GLY A 364 -15.86 23.66 -7.85
N LYS A 365 -15.69 24.59 -8.80
CA LYS A 365 -14.51 25.46 -8.91
C LYS A 365 -14.35 26.45 -7.75
N ASP A 366 -15.46 26.83 -7.14
CA ASP A 366 -15.47 27.80 -6.04
C ASP A 366 -15.35 27.15 -4.65
N ALA A 367 -15.26 25.81 -4.59
CA ALA A 367 -15.16 25.11 -3.32
C ALA A 367 -13.76 25.27 -2.72
N GLY A 368 -13.70 25.68 -1.44
CA GLY A 368 -12.48 25.69 -0.65
C GLY A 368 -12.22 24.35 0.04
N GLU A 369 -11.11 24.30 0.80
CA GLU A 369 -10.73 23.17 1.67
C GLU A 369 -11.88 22.72 2.56
N LYS A 370 -11.99 21.42 2.80
CA LYS A 370 -13.03 20.82 3.65
C LYS A 370 -12.39 20.06 4.81
N SER A 371 -12.75 20.44 6.04
CA SER A 371 -12.31 19.79 7.28
C SER A 371 -13.20 18.61 7.69
N GLU A 372 -14.37 18.46 7.07
CA GLU A 372 -15.34 17.41 7.34
C GLU A 372 -15.84 16.76 6.05
N PRO A 373 -16.30 15.49 6.11
CA PRO A 373 -16.87 14.82 4.95
C PRO A 373 -18.02 15.64 4.34
N THR A 374 -17.83 16.10 3.10
CA THR A 374 -18.79 16.94 2.38
C THR A 374 -19.35 16.16 1.19
N PRO A 375 -20.69 16.07 1.02
CA PRO A 375 -21.30 15.30 -0.05
C PRO A 375 -20.89 15.79 -1.43
N VAL A 376 -20.51 14.85 -2.33
CA VAL A 376 -20.35 15.07 -3.76
C VAL A 376 -21.70 14.75 -4.42
N THR A 377 -22.42 15.79 -4.87
CA THR A 377 -23.86 15.66 -5.21
C THR A 377 -24.13 15.21 -6.64
N ASP A 378 -23.15 15.30 -7.54
CA ASP A 378 -23.33 15.05 -8.96
C ASP A 378 -23.26 13.57 -9.35
N ILE A 379 -23.04 12.70 -8.37
CA ILE A 379 -22.99 11.23 -8.55
C ILE A 379 -23.77 10.52 -7.46
N SER A 380 -24.36 9.38 -7.80
CA SER A 380 -25.12 8.52 -6.88
C SER A 380 -24.89 7.04 -7.17
N ASP A 381 -25.42 6.17 -6.32
CA ASP A 381 -25.33 4.72 -6.47
C ASP A 381 -23.89 4.21 -6.65
N VAL A 382 -22.96 4.83 -5.95
CA VAL A 382 -21.54 4.47 -6.01
C VAL A 382 -21.29 3.19 -5.19
N GLN A 383 -20.49 2.29 -5.75
CA GLN A 383 -20.04 1.06 -5.08
C GLN A 383 -18.56 1.10 -4.68
N MET A 384 -17.76 2.00 -5.26
CA MET A 384 -16.33 2.08 -5.01
C MET A 384 -15.82 3.50 -5.26
N VAL A 385 -14.87 3.94 -4.43
CA VAL A 385 -14.10 5.18 -4.60
C VAL A 385 -12.61 4.88 -4.65
N ALA A 386 -11.86 5.66 -5.40
CA ALA A 386 -10.41 5.59 -5.48
C ALA A 386 -9.79 6.98 -5.66
N CYS A 387 -8.57 7.16 -5.15
CA CYS A 387 -7.77 8.36 -5.33
C CYS A 387 -6.41 8.00 -5.95
N GLY A 388 -5.92 8.86 -6.84
CA GLY A 388 -4.50 9.00 -7.12
C GLY A 388 -3.92 10.17 -6.32
N ALA A 389 -2.76 10.66 -6.69
CA ALA A 389 -2.08 11.74 -5.96
C ALA A 389 -2.96 13.00 -5.79
N SER A 390 -3.53 13.49 -6.88
CA SER A 390 -4.39 14.67 -6.93
C SER A 390 -5.64 14.47 -7.79
N VAL A 391 -6.05 13.21 -7.97
CA VAL A 391 -7.20 12.80 -8.78
C VAL A 391 -8.13 11.92 -7.99
N SER A 392 -9.38 11.87 -8.36
CA SER A 392 -10.45 11.17 -7.67
C SER A 392 -11.33 10.41 -8.66
N PHE A 393 -11.83 9.25 -8.22
CA PHE A 393 -12.66 8.37 -9.04
C PHE A 393 -13.80 7.78 -8.22
N ALA A 394 -14.92 7.52 -8.90
CA ALA A 394 -16.03 6.74 -8.36
C ALA A 394 -16.54 5.78 -9.43
N VAL A 395 -16.85 4.55 -9.00
CA VAL A 395 -17.49 3.54 -9.84
C VAL A 395 -18.90 3.33 -9.32
N THR A 396 -19.90 3.44 -10.20
CA THR A 396 -21.30 3.22 -9.85
C THR A 396 -21.67 1.74 -9.89
N LYS A 397 -22.79 1.38 -9.25
CA LYS A 397 -23.34 0.00 -9.31
C LYS A 397 -23.72 -0.44 -10.72
N GLN A 398 -23.99 0.52 -11.62
CA GLN A 398 -24.26 0.28 -13.04
C GLN A 398 -23.00 0.05 -13.87
N GLY A 399 -21.82 0.29 -13.27
CA GLY A 399 -20.52 0.10 -13.92
C GLY A 399 -20.02 1.28 -14.73
N SER A 400 -20.55 2.49 -14.52
CA SER A 400 -19.96 3.74 -14.99
C SER A 400 -18.82 4.17 -14.06
N VAL A 401 -17.78 4.79 -14.62
CA VAL A 401 -16.68 5.39 -13.86
C VAL A 401 -16.66 6.89 -14.08
N PHE A 402 -16.59 7.63 -12.97
CA PHE A 402 -16.45 9.08 -12.94
C PHE A 402 -15.07 9.45 -12.45
N SER A 403 -14.50 10.52 -12.99
CA SER A 403 -13.19 11.04 -12.62
C SER A 403 -13.22 12.55 -12.43
N TRP A 404 -12.38 13.09 -11.56
CA TRP A 404 -12.18 14.52 -11.34
C TRP A 404 -10.83 14.79 -10.67
N GLY A 405 -10.41 16.05 -10.65
CA GLY A 405 -9.12 16.46 -10.12
C GLY A 405 -8.16 16.93 -11.20
N MET A 406 -6.85 16.75 -10.97
CA MET A 406 -5.80 17.23 -11.86
C MET A 406 -5.75 16.46 -13.19
N GLY A 407 -5.82 17.19 -14.31
CA GLY A 407 -5.88 16.60 -15.65
C GLY A 407 -4.54 16.44 -16.36
N THR A 408 -3.48 17.11 -15.90
CA THR A 408 -2.18 17.27 -16.58
C THR A 408 -1.54 15.94 -17.04
N ASN A 409 -1.73 14.84 -16.33
CA ASN A 409 -1.16 13.54 -16.66
C ASN A 409 -2.12 12.64 -17.47
N LEU A 410 -3.24 13.18 -17.99
CA LEU A 410 -4.24 12.42 -18.74
C LEU A 410 -4.91 11.28 -17.95
N GLN A 411 -4.77 11.26 -16.62
CA GLN A 411 -5.29 10.21 -15.74
C GLN A 411 -6.82 10.18 -15.64
N LEU A 412 -7.47 11.29 -15.97
CA LEU A 412 -8.93 11.45 -15.88
C LEU A 412 -9.67 10.76 -17.03
N GLY A 413 -8.98 10.47 -18.15
CA GLY A 413 -9.60 9.82 -19.31
C GLY A 413 -10.63 10.68 -20.05
N THR A 414 -10.62 11.98 -19.84
CA THR A 414 -11.47 12.94 -20.56
C THR A 414 -11.05 13.10 -22.02
N GLY A 415 -9.78 12.88 -22.32
CA GLY A 415 -9.14 13.11 -23.61
C GLY A 415 -8.34 14.40 -23.67
N GLU A 416 -8.42 15.23 -22.62
CA GLU A 416 -7.77 16.51 -22.48
C GLU A 416 -6.93 16.56 -21.19
N GLU A 417 -6.07 17.59 -21.07
CA GLU A 417 -5.20 17.81 -19.91
C GLU A 417 -5.80 18.80 -18.89
N ASP A 418 -7.05 19.20 -19.09
CA ASP A 418 -7.73 20.12 -18.21
C ASP A 418 -8.11 19.52 -16.87
N ASP A 419 -8.08 20.34 -15.81
CA ASP A 419 -8.54 19.94 -14.48
C ASP A 419 -10.07 19.88 -14.45
N GLU A 420 -10.61 18.82 -13.84
CA GLU A 420 -12.04 18.64 -13.66
C GLU A 420 -12.44 18.94 -12.21
N TRP A 421 -13.31 19.92 -12.03
CA TRP A 421 -13.73 20.43 -10.72
C TRP A 421 -14.98 19.73 -10.17
N SER A 422 -15.65 18.97 -11.01
CA SER A 422 -16.82 18.14 -10.68
C SER A 422 -16.68 16.78 -11.33
N PRO A 423 -17.37 15.75 -10.83
CA PRO A 423 -17.32 14.43 -11.44
C PRO A 423 -17.73 14.43 -12.92
N VAL A 424 -16.87 13.85 -13.78
CA VAL A 424 -17.13 13.69 -15.21
C VAL A 424 -17.11 12.19 -15.54
N GLU A 425 -18.11 11.70 -16.26
CA GLU A 425 -18.14 10.31 -16.69
C GLU A 425 -17.04 10.05 -17.72
N MET A 426 -16.19 9.06 -17.41
CA MET A 426 -15.13 8.61 -18.31
C MET A 426 -15.75 7.81 -19.47
N THR A 427 -15.45 8.22 -20.70
CA THR A 427 -15.95 7.59 -21.91
C THR A 427 -14.81 7.16 -22.82
N GLY A 428 -15.09 6.24 -23.73
CA GLY A 428 -14.13 5.78 -24.72
C GLY A 428 -14.57 4.46 -25.37
N LYS A 429 -14.00 4.17 -26.52
CA LYS A 429 -14.34 2.98 -27.30
C LYS A 429 -14.26 1.67 -26.50
N GLN A 430 -13.29 1.59 -25.59
CA GLN A 430 -13.10 0.40 -24.75
C GLN A 430 -14.15 0.27 -23.63
N LEU A 431 -14.93 1.32 -23.35
CA LEU A 431 -15.97 1.33 -22.30
C LEU A 431 -17.39 1.19 -22.84
N GLU A 432 -17.62 1.34 -24.15
CA GLU A 432 -18.97 1.34 -24.77
C GLU A 432 -19.79 0.09 -24.44
N ASN A 433 -19.16 -1.10 -24.52
CA ASN A 433 -19.79 -2.41 -24.27
C ASN A 433 -19.29 -3.10 -23.01
N ARG A 434 -18.77 -2.34 -22.04
CA ARG A 434 -18.19 -2.87 -20.80
C ARG A 434 -18.75 -2.13 -19.59
N VAL A 435 -18.72 -2.85 -18.47
CA VAL A 435 -18.94 -2.29 -17.14
C VAL A 435 -17.63 -2.26 -16.39
N VAL A 436 -17.38 -1.17 -15.67
CA VAL A 436 -16.20 -1.02 -14.81
C VAL A 436 -16.49 -1.71 -13.47
N LEU A 437 -15.59 -2.59 -13.04
CA LEU A 437 -15.63 -3.28 -11.77
C LEU A 437 -14.83 -2.54 -10.70
N SER A 438 -13.66 -2.02 -11.08
CA SER A 438 -12.80 -1.26 -10.17
C SER A 438 -11.90 -0.28 -10.92
N VAL A 439 -11.41 0.71 -10.19
CA VAL A 439 -10.44 1.70 -10.65
C VAL A 439 -9.33 1.85 -9.60
N SER A 440 -8.10 2.03 -10.07
CA SER A 440 -6.93 2.34 -9.25
C SER A 440 -6.08 3.37 -9.97
N SER A 441 -5.54 4.34 -9.26
CA SER A 441 -4.72 5.40 -9.86
C SER A 441 -3.42 5.58 -9.11
N GLY A 442 -2.33 5.68 -9.85
CA GLY A 442 -0.99 5.90 -9.34
C GLY A 442 -0.55 7.35 -9.42
N GLY A 443 0.74 7.57 -9.58
CA GLY A 443 1.32 8.91 -9.72
C GLY A 443 0.89 9.61 -11.02
N GLN A 444 0.89 8.89 -12.15
CA GLN A 444 0.67 9.46 -13.47
C GLN A 444 -0.19 8.59 -14.39
N HIS A 445 -0.75 7.49 -13.90
CA HIS A 445 -1.57 6.58 -14.70
C HIS A 445 -2.77 6.06 -13.92
N THR A 446 -3.75 5.55 -14.64
CA THR A 446 -4.99 4.98 -14.09
C THR A 446 -5.22 3.59 -14.71
N VAL A 447 -5.70 2.67 -13.88
CA VAL A 447 -5.97 1.27 -14.25
C VAL A 447 -7.42 0.95 -13.94
N LEU A 448 -8.13 0.37 -14.90
CA LEU A 448 -9.51 -0.08 -14.77
C LEU A 448 -9.58 -1.59 -14.91
N LEU A 449 -10.34 -2.24 -14.05
CA LEU A 449 -10.81 -3.61 -14.26
C LEU A 449 -12.22 -3.53 -14.83
N VAL A 450 -12.46 -4.17 -15.98
CA VAL A 450 -13.73 -4.13 -16.70
C VAL A 450 -14.17 -5.51 -17.11
N LYS A 451 -15.46 -5.70 -17.31
CA LYS A 451 -16.01 -6.89 -17.97
C LYS A 451 -16.96 -6.50 -19.09
N ASP A 452 -17.09 -7.36 -20.08
CA ASP A 452 -18.06 -7.16 -21.15
C ASP A 452 -19.49 -7.17 -20.58
N LYS A 453 -20.37 -6.32 -21.11
CA LYS A 453 -21.81 -6.35 -20.81
C LYS A 453 -22.34 -7.68 -21.32
N GLN A 454 -23.08 -8.39 -20.47
CA GLN A 454 -23.79 -9.58 -20.93
C GLN A 454 -24.84 -9.12 -21.96
N GLU A 455 -24.89 -9.77 -23.12
CA GLU A 455 -25.99 -9.61 -24.04
C GLU A 455 -27.27 -10.06 -23.32
N SER A 456 -28.20 -9.14 -23.16
CA SER A 456 -29.51 -9.36 -22.50
C SER A 456 -30.46 -10.17 -23.36
#